data_046b89327c4133c2c313731c6cf94add
#
_entry.id   046b89327c4133c2c313731c6cf94add
#
_cell.length_a   1.000
_cell.length_b   1.000
_cell.length_c   1.000
_cell.angle_alpha   90.00
_cell.angle_beta   90.00
_cell.angle_gamma   90.00
#
_symmetry.space_group_name_H-M   'P 1'
#
loop_
_entity.id
_entity.type
_entity.pdbx_description
1 polymer ?
#
loop_
_entity_poly.entity_id
_entity_poly.type
_entity_poly.pdbx_seq_one_letter_code
_entity_poly.pdbx_strand_id
1 'polypeptide(L)'
;MPKPRTWVYVIAGLGVAGVLAVVLLVGAGAWFFAQHVQVSEAPEASAEKTFGDIRRRFEGQAPLIDPRAEGRAVVAELDRRRTSYSGPLPRSFRLAVWDKREQKLVRLSFPFWMLKFQSKESMHLDIDGLRLDELGVAAEDLRLAGPALVLDHESAKSRVLVWTE
;
A
#
# COMPACT_ATOMS: atom_id res chain seq x y z
N MET A 1 -2.94 20.74 -59.66
CA MET A 1 -2.73 19.61 -58.72
C MET A 1 -2.76 20.17 -57.31
N PRO A 2 -3.72 19.77 -56.45
CA PRO A 2 -3.76 20.30 -55.10
C PRO A 2 -2.58 19.70 -54.31
N LYS A 3 -1.74 20.54 -53.69
CA LYS A 3 -0.67 20.12 -52.79
C LYS A 3 -1.27 19.32 -51.64
N PRO A 4 -0.73 18.10 -51.35
CA PRO A 4 -1.22 17.31 -50.21
C PRO A 4 -1.02 18.16 -48.94
N ARG A 5 -2.11 18.33 -48.19
CA ARG A 5 -2.10 19.04 -46.91
C ARG A 5 -1.33 18.22 -45.89
N THR A 6 -0.03 18.30 -45.88
CA THR A 6 0.90 17.57 -45.00
C THR A 6 0.51 17.72 -43.51
N TRP A 7 -0.07 18.85 -43.13
CA TRP A 7 -0.56 19.10 -41.78
C TRP A 7 -1.71 18.16 -41.33
N VAL A 8 -2.54 17.69 -42.30
CA VAL A 8 -3.64 16.74 -42.00
C VAL A 8 -3.06 15.39 -41.56
N TYR A 9 -2.00 14.93 -42.20
CA TYR A 9 -1.32 13.69 -41.81
C TYR A 9 -0.60 13.81 -40.46
N VAL A 10 -0.07 15.01 -40.16
CA VAL A 10 0.56 15.28 -38.85
C VAL A 10 -0.48 15.24 -37.74
N ILE A 11 -1.63 15.88 -37.91
CA ILE A 11 -2.72 15.86 -36.91
C ILE A 11 -3.32 14.45 -36.76
N ALA A 12 -3.53 13.76 -37.89
CA ALA A 12 -4.00 12.37 -37.83
C ALA A 12 -3.00 11.45 -37.11
N GLY A 13 -1.70 11.60 -37.38
CA GLY A 13 -0.63 10.87 -36.70
C GLY A 13 -0.57 11.17 -35.20
N LEU A 14 -0.71 12.44 -34.81
CA LEU A 14 -0.77 12.85 -33.40
C LEU A 14 -2.01 12.31 -32.70
N GLY A 15 -3.16 12.28 -33.38
CA GLY A 15 -4.39 11.68 -32.85
C GLY A 15 -4.23 10.18 -32.61
N VAL A 16 -3.68 9.44 -33.57
CA VAL A 16 -3.42 8.00 -33.42
C VAL A 16 -2.40 7.73 -32.31
N ALA A 17 -1.32 8.50 -32.23
CA ALA A 17 -0.32 8.38 -31.18
C ALA A 17 -0.92 8.66 -29.78
N GLY A 18 -1.80 9.66 -29.69
CA GLY A 18 -2.54 9.96 -28.44
C GLY A 18 -3.43 8.81 -27.98
N VAL A 19 -4.21 8.24 -28.92
CA VAL A 19 -5.05 7.07 -28.61
C VAL A 19 -4.22 5.87 -28.18
N LEU A 20 -3.13 5.58 -28.88
CA LEU A 20 -2.21 4.49 -28.51
C LEU A 20 -1.59 4.71 -27.11
N ALA A 21 -1.19 5.92 -26.79
CA ALA A 21 -0.65 6.26 -25.48
C ALA A 21 -1.69 6.01 -24.36
N VAL A 22 -2.95 6.40 -24.58
CA VAL A 22 -4.04 6.14 -23.63
C VAL A 22 -4.29 4.66 -23.47
N VAL A 23 -4.34 3.88 -24.55
CA VAL A 23 -4.53 2.42 -24.50
C VAL A 23 -3.39 1.74 -23.76
N LEU A 24 -2.15 2.17 -23.99
CA LEU A 24 -0.98 1.64 -23.27
C LEU A 24 -1.02 2.00 -21.78
N LEU A 25 -1.40 3.21 -21.42
CA LEU A 25 -1.53 3.63 -20.03
C LEU A 25 -2.63 2.84 -19.30
N VAL A 26 -3.78 2.67 -19.92
CA VAL A 26 -4.89 1.88 -19.36
C VAL A 26 -4.50 0.42 -19.24
N GLY A 27 -3.89 -0.16 -20.27
CA GLY A 27 -3.43 -1.55 -20.26
C GLY A 27 -2.34 -1.80 -19.22
N ALA A 28 -1.34 -0.93 -19.13
CA ALA A 28 -0.29 -0.99 -18.11
C ALA A 28 -0.86 -0.79 -16.70
N GLY A 29 -1.81 0.12 -16.53
CA GLY A 29 -2.51 0.35 -15.27
C GLY A 29 -3.31 -0.87 -14.80
N ALA A 30 -4.09 -1.47 -15.71
CA ALA A 30 -4.86 -2.68 -15.42
C ALA A 30 -3.97 -3.87 -15.08
N TRP A 31 -2.89 -4.07 -15.85
CA TRP A 31 -1.91 -5.13 -15.59
C TRP A 31 -1.19 -4.92 -14.26
N PHE A 32 -0.78 -3.69 -13.96
CA PHE A 32 -0.17 -3.32 -12.70
C PHE A 32 -1.12 -3.62 -11.53
N PHE A 33 -2.38 -3.20 -11.65
CA PHE A 33 -3.40 -3.43 -10.62
C PHE A 33 -3.62 -4.92 -10.37
N ALA A 34 -3.71 -5.73 -11.43
CA ALA A 34 -3.89 -7.17 -11.33
C ALA A 34 -2.72 -7.88 -10.62
N GLN A 35 -1.50 -7.35 -10.71
CA GLN A 35 -0.33 -7.90 -10.02
C GLN A 35 -0.23 -7.50 -8.55
N HIS A 36 -0.75 -6.32 -8.18
CA HIS A 36 -0.54 -5.74 -6.85
C HIS A 36 -1.78 -5.82 -5.95
N VAL A 37 -2.93 -6.14 -6.52
CA VAL A 37 -4.20 -6.29 -5.80
C VAL A 37 -4.72 -7.70 -5.96
N GLN A 38 -4.82 -8.44 -4.88
CA GLN A 38 -5.41 -9.77 -4.84
C GLN A 38 -6.67 -9.72 -3.98
N VAL A 39 -7.81 -9.99 -4.59
CA VAL A 39 -9.09 -10.13 -3.89
C VAL A 39 -9.50 -11.59 -3.95
N SER A 40 -9.77 -12.19 -2.82
CA SER A 40 -10.21 -13.58 -2.72
C SER A 40 -11.36 -13.71 -1.72
N GLU A 41 -12.28 -14.60 -1.99
CA GLU A 41 -13.20 -15.05 -0.95
C GLU A 41 -12.42 -15.82 0.11
N ALA A 42 -12.60 -15.46 1.36
CA ALA A 42 -11.91 -16.07 2.48
C ALA A 42 -12.86 -16.25 3.65
N PRO A 43 -13.37 -17.47 3.85
CA PRO A 43 -14.05 -17.82 5.09
C PRO A 43 -13.18 -17.48 6.30
N GLU A 44 -13.79 -17.22 7.46
CA GLU A 44 -13.10 -16.77 8.66
C GLU A 44 -11.88 -17.63 9.02
N ALA A 45 -12.01 -18.96 8.97
CA ALA A 45 -10.89 -19.86 9.26
C ALA A 45 -9.69 -19.69 8.29
N SER A 46 -9.97 -19.38 7.03
CA SER A 46 -8.93 -19.14 6.02
C SER A 46 -8.25 -17.78 6.22
N ALA A 47 -9.05 -16.77 6.56
CA ALA A 47 -8.54 -15.44 6.91
C ALA A 47 -7.67 -15.53 8.16
N GLU A 48 -8.15 -16.19 9.24
CA GLU A 48 -7.43 -16.40 10.49
C GLU A 48 -6.06 -17.04 10.26
N LYS A 49 -6.03 -18.12 9.46
CA LYS A 49 -4.77 -18.78 9.09
C LYS A 49 -3.82 -17.82 8.41
N THR A 50 -4.32 -17.03 7.44
CA THR A 50 -3.50 -16.07 6.69
C THR A 50 -2.91 -15.01 7.62
N PHE A 51 -3.73 -14.42 8.48
CA PHE A 51 -3.29 -13.41 9.43
C PHE A 51 -2.31 -14.00 10.46
N GLY A 52 -2.58 -15.21 10.95
CA GLY A 52 -1.67 -15.94 11.84
C GLY A 52 -0.32 -16.24 11.20
N ASP A 53 -0.29 -16.62 9.92
CA ASP A 53 0.96 -16.87 9.19
C ASP A 53 1.80 -15.59 9.02
N ILE A 54 1.14 -14.45 8.81
CA ILE A 54 1.84 -13.17 8.72
C ILE A 54 2.37 -12.75 10.10
N ARG A 55 1.55 -12.82 11.16
CA ARG A 55 1.96 -12.49 12.54
C ARG A 55 3.18 -13.29 12.99
N ARG A 56 3.22 -14.59 12.67
CA ARG A 56 4.36 -15.46 13.01
C ARG A 56 5.68 -14.99 12.43
N ARG A 57 5.69 -14.30 11.29
CA ARG A 57 6.94 -13.73 10.72
C ARG A 57 7.52 -12.62 11.58
N PHE A 58 6.67 -11.98 12.37
CA PHE A 58 7.03 -10.85 13.24
C PHE A 58 6.88 -11.20 14.73
N GLU A 59 6.93 -12.50 15.06
CA GLU A 59 6.82 -12.95 16.43
C GLU A 59 7.91 -12.30 17.31
N GLY A 60 7.51 -11.81 18.50
CA GLY A 60 8.40 -11.07 19.38
C GLY A 60 8.62 -9.59 19.02
N GLN A 61 7.97 -9.08 17.96
CA GLN A 61 8.00 -7.66 17.60
C GLN A 61 6.65 -7.01 17.92
N ALA A 62 6.68 -5.87 18.64
CA ALA A 62 5.48 -5.04 18.76
C ALA A 62 5.18 -4.33 17.42
N PRO A 63 3.91 -4.09 17.09
CA PRO A 63 3.55 -3.26 15.95
C PRO A 63 4.16 -1.87 16.06
N LEU A 64 4.58 -1.29 14.94
CA LEU A 64 5.16 0.07 14.92
C LEU A 64 4.15 1.14 15.31
N ILE A 65 2.87 0.89 15.03
CA ILE A 65 1.74 1.76 15.32
C ILE A 65 0.76 0.97 16.18
N ASP A 66 0.53 1.46 17.41
CA ASP A 66 -0.46 0.88 18.32
C ASP A 66 -1.72 1.74 18.35
N PRO A 67 -2.81 1.33 17.68
CA PRO A 67 -4.05 2.10 17.64
C PRO A 67 -4.79 2.17 18.98
N ARG A 68 -4.36 1.41 19.99
CA ARG A 68 -4.94 1.43 21.33
C ARG A 68 -4.27 2.45 22.25
N ALA A 69 -3.10 2.95 21.86
CA ALA A 69 -2.38 3.98 22.58
C ALA A 69 -2.93 5.37 22.24
N GLU A 70 -2.61 6.36 23.05
CA GLU A 70 -3.04 7.75 22.86
C GLU A 70 -1.87 8.69 22.60
N GLY A 71 -2.11 9.71 21.80
CA GLY A 71 -1.11 10.73 21.49
C GLY A 71 0.15 10.16 20.83
N ARG A 72 1.31 10.59 21.30
CA ARG A 72 2.60 10.12 20.73
C ARG A 72 2.94 8.66 21.03
N ALA A 73 2.28 8.04 22.02
CA ALA A 73 2.51 6.63 22.32
C ALA A 73 2.08 5.71 21.16
N VAL A 74 1.15 6.17 20.31
CA VAL A 74 0.70 5.46 19.09
C VAL A 74 1.86 5.09 18.17
N VAL A 75 2.87 5.94 18.06
CA VAL A 75 4.04 5.78 17.15
C VAL A 75 5.37 5.58 17.90
N ALA A 76 5.33 5.32 19.20
CA ALA A 76 6.53 5.21 20.02
C ALA A 76 7.50 4.13 19.53
N GLU A 77 6.97 2.98 19.10
CA GLU A 77 7.79 1.88 18.57
C GLU A 77 8.41 2.24 17.21
N LEU A 78 7.67 2.94 16.36
CA LEU A 78 8.17 3.47 15.10
C LEU A 78 9.35 4.42 15.34
N ASP A 79 9.19 5.38 16.26
CA ASP A 79 10.21 6.36 16.62
C ASP A 79 11.48 5.68 17.14
N ARG A 80 11.31 4.66 17.97
CA ARG A 80 12.42 3.86 18.48
C ARG A 80 13.15 3.11 17.38
N ARG A 81 12.42 2.40 16.52
CA ARG A 81 13.01 1.53 15.51
C ARG A 81 13.68 2.30 14.38
N ARG A 82 13.10 3.40 13.90
CA ARG A 82 13.70 4.19 12.81
C ARG A 82 15.07 4.75 13.17
N THR A 83 15.37 4.93 14.47
CA THR A 83 16.66 5.43 14.95
C THR A 83 17.65 4.32 15.30
N SER A 84 17.17 3.13 15.63
CA SER A 84 18.02 2.02 16.09
C SER A 84 18.24 0.91 15.06
N TYR A 85 17.38 0.83 14.03
CA TYR A 85 17.51 -0.21 13.03
C TYR A 85 18.64 0.07 12.03
N SER A 86 19.52 -0.91 11.84
CA SER A 86 20.68 -0.82 10.92
C SER A 86 20.74 -1.97 9.91
N GLY A 87 19.68 -2.75 9.79
CA GLY A 87 19.60 -3.89 8.87
C GLY A 87 19.19 -3.51 7.44
N PRO A 88 18.92 -4.50 6.58
CA PRO A 88 18.47 -4.27 5.22
C PRO A 88 17.10 -3.57 5.19
N LEU A 89 16.99 -2.55 4.34
CA LEU A 89 15.74 -1.80 4.20
C LEU A 89 14.68 -2.62 3.46
N PRO A 90 13.41 -2.53 3.86
CA PRO A 90 12.32 -3.23 3.21
C PRO A 90 12.10 -2.69 1.79
N ARG A 91 11.67 -3.57 0.88
CA ARG A 91 11.43 -3.23 -0.52
C ARG A 91 9.96 -2.95 -0.81
N SER A 92 9.07 -3.52 0.00
CA SER A 92 7.63 -3.43 -0.19
C SER A 92 6.88 -3.12 1.10
N PHE A 93 5.80 -2.39 0.92
CA PHE A 93 4.76 -2.14 1.90
C PHE A 93 3.57 -3.01 1.55
N ARG A 94 3.08 -3.79 2.50
CA ARG A 94 2.00 -4.74 2.29
C ARG A 94 0.85 -4.51 3.25
N LEU A 95 -0.34 -4.76 2.74
CA LEU A 95 -1.59 -4.63 3.46
C LEU A 95 -2.46 -5.86 3.21
N ALA A 96 -3.04 -6.40 4.26
CA ALA A 96 -4.11 -7.39 4.19
C ALA A 96 -5.33 -6.87 4.96
N VAL A 97 -6.47 -6.83 4.29
CA VAL A 97 -7.76 -6.44 4.88
C VAL A 97 -8.74 -7.58 4.69
N TRP A 98 -9.34 -8.04 5.75
CA TRP A 98 -10.43 -9.00 5.70
C TRP A 98 -11.73 -8.35 6.18
N ASP A 99 -12.71 -8.29 5.28
CA ASP A 99 -14.06 -7.85 5.59
C ASP A 99 -14.86 -9.01 6.18
N LYS A 100 -15.25 -8.87 7.45
CA LYS A 100 -16.00 -9.90 8.20
C LYS A 100 -17.39 -10.13 7.64
N ARG A 101 -18.01 -9.10 7.05
CA ARG A 101 -19.37 -9.15 6.53
C ARG A 101 -19.42 -9.82 5.16
N GLU A 102 -18.50 -9.40 4.28
CA GLU A 102 -18.44 -9.92 2.91
C GLU A 102 -17.59 -11.20 2.80
N GLN A 103 -16.87 -11.57 3.87
CA GLN A 103 -15.91 -12.68 3.90
C GLN A 103 -14.89 -12.59 2.76
N LYS A 104 -14.44 -11.39 2.46
CA LYS A 104 -13.46 -11.10 1.43
C LYS A 104 -12.13 -10.68 2.03
N LEU A 105 -11.07 -11.28 1.52
CA LEU A 105 -9.69 -10.92 1.83
C LEU A 105 -9.07 -10.17 0.67
N VAL A 106 -8.68 -8.93 0.92
CA VAL A 106 -7.95 -8.08 -0.02
C VAL A 106 -6.50 -8.01 0.43
N ARG A 107 -5.59 -8.31 -0.47
CA ARG A 107 -4.14 -8.15 -0.25
C ARG A 107 -3.60 -7.14 -1.24
N LEU A 108 -2.83 -6.19 -0.74
CA LEU A 108 -2.17 -5.17 -1.53
C LEU A 108 -0.67 -5.24 -1.28
N SER A 109 0.11 -5.04 -2.32
CA SER A 109 1.56 -4.97 -2.24
C SER A 109 2.07 -3.79 -3.05
N PHE A 110 2.72 -2.84 -2.39
CA PHE A 110 3.26 -1.65 -3.03
C PHE A 110 4.76 -1.60 -2.82
N PRO A 111 5.57 -1.45 -3.88
CA PRO A 111 6.98 -1.13 -3.70
C PRO A 111 7.15 0.26 -3.08
N PHE A 112 8.13 0.44 -2.20
CA PHE A 112 8.33 1.71 -1.49
C PHE A 112 8.56 2.92 -2.41
N TRP A 113 9.09 2.71 -3.63
CA TRP A 113 9.28 3.80 -4.57
C TRP A 113 7.95 4.46 -4.98
N MET A 114 6.84 3.71 -4.98
CA MET A 114 5.51 4.27 -5.28
C MET A 114 5.00 5.18 -4.16
N LEU A 115 5.29 4.85 -2.93
CA LEU A 115 4.88 5.65 -1.78
C LEU A 115 5.59 7.02 -1.74
N LYS A 116 6.76 7.13 -2.40
CA LYS A 116 7.47 8.41 -2.53
C LYS A 116 6.76 9.45 -3.40
N PHE A 117 5.82 9.04 -4.25
CA PHE A 117 5.02 9.95 -5.07
C PHE A 117 3.79 10.50 -4.32
N GLN A 118 3.43 9.91 -3.19
CA GLN A 118 2.49 10.54 -2.28
C GLN A 118 3.21 11.67 -1.55
N SER A 119 2.51 12.79 -1.34
CA SER A 119 3.07 14.04 -0.81
C SER A 119 4.06 13.80 0.33
N LYS A 120 5.15 14.58 0.32
CA LYS A 120 6.29 14.45 1.25
C LYS A 120 5.94 14.56 2.74
N GLU A 121 4.72 14.94 3.08
CA GLU A 121 4.35 15.31 4.45
C GLU A 121 3.61 14.21 5.21
N SER A 122 2.85 13.33 4.54
CA SER A 122 2.15 12.24 5.25
C SER A 122 1.55 11.22 4.28
N MET A 123 1.44 9.98 4.73
CA MET A 123 0.78 8.91 3.98
C MET A 123 -0.73 8.97 4.26
N HIS A 124 -1.52 9.40 3.24
CA HIS A 124 -2.98 9.39 3.33
C HIS A 124 -3.50 7.95 3.26
N LEU A 125 -3.51 7.30 4.39
CA LEU A 125 -4.08 5.97 4.55
C LEU A 125 -5.04 6.01 5.74
N ASP A 126 -6.32 5.87 5.45
CA ASP A 126 -7.37 5.71 6.46
C ASP A 126 -7.67 4.23 6.61
N ILE A 127 -7.45 3.70 7.80
CA ILE A 127 -7.71 2.32 8.15
C ILE A 127 -8.69 2.31 9.32
N ASP A 128 -9.97 2.09 9.03
CA ASP A 128 -11.04 2.04 10.04
C ASP A 128 -11.06 3.26 10.99
N GLY A 129 -10.80 4.47 10.44
CA GLY A 129 -10.74 5.71 11.19
C GLY A 129 -9.38 6.04 11.80
N LEU A 130 -8.38 5.16 11.68
CA LEU A 130 -6.99 5.47 12.01
C LEU A 130 -6.33 6.15 10.80
N ARG A 131 -6.11 7.43 10.89
CA ARG A 131 -5.51 8.24 9.84
C ARG A 131 -4.02 8.38 10.07
N LEU A 132 -3.21 7.74 9.24
CA LEU A 132 -1.75 7.77 9.36
C LEU A 132 -1.16 9.16 9.09
N ASP A 133 -1.85 9.99 8.30
CA ASP A 133 -1.48 11.38 8.06
C ASP A 133 -1.59 12.23 9.33
N GLU A 134 -2.60 12.02 10.15
CA GLU A 134 -2.76 12.71 11.44
C GLU A 134 -1.68 12.35 12.46
N LEU A 135 -1.10 11.15 12.31
CA LEU A 135 0.02 10.70 13.16
C LEU A 135 1.37 11.22 12.68
N GLY A 136 1.43 11.92 11.54
CA GLY A 136 2.67 12.42 10.95
C GLY A 136 3.63 11.32 10.50
N VAL A 137 3.12 10.12 10.19
CA VAL A 137 3.93 8.99 9.73
C VAL A 137 4.21 9.11 8.24
N ALA A 138 5.46 9.24 7.87
CA ALA A 138 5.91 9.23 6.48
C ALA A 138 6.29 7.82 6.02
N ALA A 139 6.18 7.56 4.71
CA ALA A 139 6.63 6.29 4.13
C ALA A 139 8.12 6.01 4.40
N GLU A 140 8.93 7.06 4.46
CA GLU A 140 10.36 6.95 4.76
C GLU A 140 10.61 6.51 6.21
N ASP A 141 9.80 6.94 7.17
CA ASP A 141 9.91 6.49 8.56
C ASP A 141 9.66 4.98 8.68
N LEU A 142 8.66 4.47 7.97
CA LEU A 142 8.38 3.04 7.90
C LEU A 142 9.52 2.27 7.23
N ARG A 143 10.12 2.84 6.19
CA ARG A 143 11.27 2.24 5.51
C ARG A 143 12.49 2.16 6.41
N LEU A 144 12.79 3.22 7.16
CA LEU A 144 13.91 3.28 8.10
C LEU A 144 13.72 2.36 9.30
N ALA A 145 12.49 2.08 9.71
CA ALA A 145 12.19 1.12 10.78
C ALA A 145 12.49 -0.34 10.41
N GLY A 146 12.78 -0.61 9.12
CA GLY A 146 13.13 -1.94 8.63
C GLY A 146 11.91 -2.85 8.41
N PRO A 147 12.13 -4.15 8.08
CA PRO A 147 11.05 -5.12 8.00
C PRO A 147 10.35 -5.28 9.35
N ALA A 148 9.05 -4.99 9.39
CA ALA A 148 8.29 -4.95 10.63
C ALA A 148 6.79 -5.09 10.41
N LEU A 149 6.08 -5.50 11.46
CA LEU A 149 4.65 -5.36 11.56
C LEU A 149 4.33 -3.89 11.84
N VAL A 150 3.70 -3.20 10.88
CA VAL A 150 3.39 -1.78 11.00
C VAL A 150 2.15 -1.58 11.86
N LEU A 151 1.07 -2.30 11.54
CA LEU A 151 -0.21 -2.20 12.21
C LEU A 151 -0.88 -3.57 12.29
N ASP A 152 -1.46 -3.89 13.43
CA ASP A 152 -2.36 -5.02 13.64
C ASP A 152 -3.63 -4.50 14.30
N HIS A 153 -4.67 -4.34 13.50
CA HIS A 153 -5.93 -3.77 13.96
C HIS A 153 -7.10 -4.70 13.65
N GLU A 154 -7.96 -4.86 14.64
CA GLU A 154 -9.21 -5.60 14.50
C GLU A 154 -10.37 -4.77 15.00
N SER A 155 -11.35 -4.58 14.13
CA SER A 155 -12.61 -3.91 14.42
C SER A 155 -13.79 -4.90 14.40
N ALA A 156 -14.98 -4.40 14.68
CA ALA A 156 -16.20 -5.18 14.54
C ALA A 156 -16.49 -5.57 13.08
N LYS A 157 -15.97 -4.82 12.10
CA LYS A 157 -16.27 -4.98 10.67
C LYS A 157 -15.13 -5.64 9.90
N SER A 158 -13.89 -5.41 10.29
CA SER A 158 -12.72 -5.81 9.53
C SER A 158 -11.55 -6.23 10.41
N ARG A 159 -10.61 -6.98 9.82
CA ARG A 159 -9.25 -7.14 10.32
C ARG A 159 -8.29 -6.54 9.33
N VAL A 160 -7.36 -5.77 9.82
CA VAL A 160 -6.34 -5.11 9.00
C VAL A 160 -4.97 -5.43 9.55
N LEU A 161 -4.08 -5.81 8.66
CA LEU A 161 -2.69 -6.09 8.97
C LEU A 161 -1.81 -5.41 7.94
N VAL A 162 -0.88 -4.59 8.41
CA VAL A 162 0.05 -3.84 7.59
C VAL A 162 1.46 -4.21 7.99
N TRP A 163 2.34 -4.48 7.03
CA TRP A 163 3.74 -4.81 7.29
C TRP A 163 4.67 -4.36 6.18
N THR A 164 5.94 -4.32 6.50
CA THR A 164 7.04 -4.02 5.56
C THR A 164 7.94 -5.24 5.39
N GLU A 165 8.39 -5.50 4.15
CA GLU A 165 9.36 -6.56 3.85
C GLU A 165 10.27 -6.25 2.66
#